data_01d2c6c8922bf243a0f15ba30f85234c
#
_entry.id   01d2c6c8922bf243a0f15ba30f85234c
#
_cell.length_a   1.000
_cell.length_b   1.000
_cell.length_c   1.000
_cell.angle_alpha   90.00
_cell.angle_beta   90.00
_cell.angle_gamma   90.00
#
_symmetry.space_group_name_H-M   'P 1'
#
loop_
_entity.id
_entity.type
_entity.pdbx_description
1 polymer ?
#
loop_
_entity_poly.entity_id
_entity_poly.type
_entity_poly.pdbx_seq_one_letter_code
_entity_poly.pdbx_strand_id
1 'polypeptide(L)'
;MTVEEIPTWLAVVAVALVDERGRWLMHKRPAEKHHGGLWEFPGGKVEQGETPAYALVREIAEELGVELSPEALRPAGFAQTADDESRPPIVILLYTCRSWAREPQALEGGEIAWFAPKQAALLDKPPLDHALLAQLTALEGLMGDHL
;
A
#
# COMPACT_ATOMS: atom_id res chain seq x y z
N MET A 1 15.06 -31.06 -4.81
CA MET A 1 15.19 -29.62 -4.96
C MET A 1 15.90 -29.03 -3.75
N THR A 2 16.89 -28.21 -3.96
CA THR A 2 17.56 -27.51 -2.88
C THR A 2 16.81 -26.20 -2.56
N VAL A 3 17.07 -25.61 -1.40
CA VAL A 3 16.42 -24.37 -0.99
C VAL A 3 16.73 -23.23 -1.98
N GLU A 4 17.92 -23.23 -2.56
CA GLU A 4 18.34 -22.20 -3.52
C GLU A 4 17.52 -22.19 -4.80
N GLU A 5 16.86 -23.30 -5.10
CA GLU A 5 16.07 -23.43 -6.32
C GLU A 5 14.63 -22.94 -6.16
N ILE A 6 14.23 -22.63 -4.95
CA ILE A 6 12.89 -22.10 -4.67
C ILE A 6 12.85 -20.64 -5.05
N PRO A 7 12.01 -20.23 -6.01
CA PRO A 7 11.89 -18.82 -6.36
C PRO A 7 11.45 -18.02 -5.14
N THR A 8 12.08 -16.87 -4.92
CA THR A 8 11.77 -16.04 -3.78
C THR A 8 11.39 -14.64 -4.24
N TRP A 9 10.13 -14.28 -4.00
CA TRP A 9 9.63 -12.93 -4.22
C TRP A 9 9.53 -12.24 -2.87
N LEU A 10 9.90 -10.96 -2.83
CA LEU A 10 9.69 -10.16 -1.65
C LEU A 10 8.24 -9.68 -1.66
N ALA A 11 7.46 -10.14 -0.69
CA ALA A 11 6.07 -9.75 -0.58
C ALA A 11 5.96 -8.48 0.26
N VAL A 12 5.29 -7.47 -0.31
CA VAL A 12 5.00 -6.19 0.34
C VAL A 12 3.49 -6.01 0.34
N VAL A 13 2.97 -5.45 1.42
CA VAL A 13 1.55 -5.15 1.54
C VAL A 13 1.35 -3.65 1.67
N ALA A 14 0.24 -3.15 1.15
CA ALA A 14 -0.10 -1.74 1.22
C ALA A 14 -1.61 -1.60 1.38
N VAL A 15 -2.04 -0.45 1.90
CA VAL A 15 -3.45 -0.18 2.10
C VAL A 15 -3.83 1.20 1.57
N ALA A 16 -4.99 1.26 0.93
CA ALA A 16 -5.68 2.51 0.67
C ALA A 16 -6.76 2.65 1.74
N LEU A 17 -6.52 3.48 2.75
CA LEU A 17 -7.57 3.86 3.69
C LEU A 17 -8.48 4.81 2.93
N VAL A 18 -9.77 4.53 2.93
CA VAL A 18 -10.76 5.31 2.17
C VAL A 18 -11.67 6.02 3.18
N ASP A 19 -11.69 7.35 3.15
CA ASP A 19 -12.53 8.11 4.07
C ASP A 19 -13.96 8.24 3.55
N GLU A 20 -14.81 8.93 4.31
CA GLU A 20 -16.23 9.10 3.97
C GLU A 20 -16.45 9.87 2.67
N ARG A 21 -15.46 10.63 2.23
CA ARG A 21 -15.52 11.39 0.98
C ARG A 21 -14.90 10.64 -0.20
N GLY A 22 -14.46 9.40 0.02
CA GLY A 22 -13.81 8.61 -1.02
C GLY A 22 -12.37 9.01 -1.28
N ARG A 23 -11.74 9.71 -0.35
CA ARG A 23 -10.33 10.09 -0.48
C ARG A 23 -9.43 8.99 0.07
N TRP A 24 -8.24 8.92 -0.47
CA TRP A 24 -7.23 7.94 -0.08
C TRP A 24 -6.12 8.60 0.73
N LEU A 25 -5.66 7.92 1.78
CA LEU A 25 -4.52 8.37 2.56
C LEU A 25 -3.24 7.94 1.87
N MET A 26 -2.37 8.91 1.56
CA MET A 26 -1.06 8.63 0.98
C MET A 26 0.01 9.08 1.95
N HIS A 27 1.17 8.46 1.88
CA HIS A 27 2.33 8.77 2.70
C HIS A 27 3.47 9.25 1.80
N LYS A 28 4.03 10.40 2.14
CA LYS A 28 5.21 10.93 1.45
C LYS A 28 6.45 10.48 2.21
N ARG A 29 7.31 9.74 1.54
CA ARG A 29 8.53 9.21 2.18
C ARG A 29 9.46 10.34 2.57
N PRO A 30 10.17 10.23 3.73
CA PRO A 30 11.18 11.22 4.09
C PRO A 30 12.21 11.37 2.98
N ALA A 31 12.72 12.61 2.79
CA ALA A 31 13.59 12.93 1.67
C ALA A 31 14.88 12.09 1.65
N GLU A 32 15.38 11.68 2.80
CA GLU A 32 16.62 10.91 2.92
C GLU A 32 16.46 9.42 2.68
N LYS A 33 15.24 8.93 2.50
CA LYS A 33 14.97 7.51 2.24
C LYS A 33 14.99 7.21 0.74
N HIS A 34 15.12 5.92 0.40
CA HIS A 34 14.93 5.45 -0.97
C HIS A 34 13.53 5.87 -1.45
N HIS A 35 13.44 6.41 -2.65
CA HIS A 35 12.22 7.04 -3.18
C HIS A 35 11.75 8.22 -2.32
N GLY A 36 12.69 8.92 -1.65
CA GLY A 36 12.38 10.07 -0.81
C GLY A 36 11.63 11.15 -1.57
N GLY A 37 10.65 11.75 -0.91
CA GLY A 37 9.83 12.80 -1.52
C GLY A 37 8.70 12.28 -2.41
N LEU A 38 8.59 10.97 -2.63
CA LEU A 38 7.52 10.37 -3.41
C LEU A 38 6.38 9.91 -2.52
N TRP A 39 5.18 9.98 -3.06
CA TRP A 39 3.97 9.54 -2.34
C TRP A 39 3.66 8.09 -2.66
N GLU A 40 3.25 7.33 -1.65
CA GLU A 40 2.93 5.93 -1.80
C GLU A 40 1.76 5.54 -0.90
N PHE A 41 1.14 4.41 -1.19
CA PHE A 41 0.21 3.81 -0.24
C PHE A 41 1.01 3.27 0.94
N PRO A 42 0.58 3.54 2.18
CA PRO A 42 1.31 3.05 3.35
C PRO A 42 1.28 1.52 3.43
N GLY A 43 2.35 0.95 3.97
CA GLY A 43 2.50 -0.48 4.12
C GLY A 43 3.94 -0.87 4.36
N GLY A 44 4.26 -2.13 4.13
CA GLY A 44 5.61 -2.63 4.32
C GLY A 44 5.74 -4.10 3.98
N LYS A 45 6.86 -4.68 4.40
CA LYS A 45 7.20 -6.06 4.05
C LYS A 45 6.43 -7.07 4.89
N VAL A 46 6.02 -8.16 4.25
CA VAL A 46 5.50 -9.34 4.95
C VAL A 46 6.70 -10.07 5.53
N GLU A 47 6.69 -10.31 6.83
CA GLU A 47 7.78 -11.02 7.51
C GLU A 47 7.47 -12.50 7.57
N GLN A 48 8.53 -13.29 7.83
CA GLN A 48 8.40 -14.74 7.91
C GLN A 48 7.35 -15.11 8.97
N GLY A 49 6.46 -16.01 8.59
CA GLY A 49 5.40 -16.48 9.49
C GLY A 49 4.15 -15.62 9.50
N GLU A 50 4.16 -14.46 8.82
CA GLU A 50 2.98 -13.61 8.75
C GLU A 50 2.16 -13.90 7.51
N THR A 51 0.83 -13.78 7.63
CA THR A 51 -0.01 -13.68 6.46
C THR A 51 0.03 -12.23 5.94
N PRO A 52 -0.27 -11.99 4.67
CA PRO A 52 -0.30 -10.61 4.16
C PRO A 52 -1.22 -9.68 4.96
N ALA A 53 -2.41 -10.15 5.35
CA ALA A 53 -3.34 -9.32 6.11
C ALA A 53 -2.78 -8.93 7.48
N TYR A 54 -2.17 -9.88 8.19
CA TYR A 54 -1.58 -9.58 9.49
C TYR A 54 -0.35 -8.68 9.37
N ALA A 55 0.46 -8.87 8.33
CA ALA A 55 1.58 -7.98 8.06
C ALA A 55 1.10 -6.54 7.88
N LEU A 56 0.00 -6.36 7.16
CA LEU A 56 -0.55 -5.02 6.94
C LEU A 56 -1.06 -4.41 8.24
N VAL A 57 -1.77 -5.18 9.06
CA VAL A 57 -2.22 -4.72 10.39
C VAL A 57 -1.03 -4.22 11.22
N ARG A 58 0.03 -5.01 11.27
CA ARG A 58 1.23 -4.65 12.01
C ARG A 58 1.92 -3.41 11.44
N GLU A 59 2.15 -3.39 10.12
CA GLU A 59 2.84 -2.26 9.47
C GLU A 59 2.08 -0.95 9.67
N ILE A 60 0.76 -0.96 9.53
CA ILE A 60 -0.03 0.27 9.66
C ILE A 60 -0.07 0.75 11.11
N ALA A 61 -0.08 -0.16 12.07
CA ALA A 61 0.04 0.22 13.48
C ALA A 61 1.39 0.90 13.75
N GLU A 62 2.47 0.36 13.22
CA GLU A 62 3.82 0.92 13.39
C GLU A 62 3.98 2.26 12.68
N GLU A 63 3.54 2.33 11.44
CA GLU A 63 3.77 3.49 10.58
C GLU A 63 2.82 4.65 10.87
N LEU A 64 1.55 4.36 11.14
CA LEU A 64 0.51 5.37 11.25
C LEU A 64 -0.21 5.40 12.60
N GLY A 65 0.01 4.44 13.46
CA GLY A 65 -0.73 4.34 14.73
C GLY A 65 -2.19 4.00 14.55
N VAL A 66 -2.57 3.49 13.40
CA VAL A 66 -3.95 3.10 13.08
C VAL A 66 -4.16 1.63 13.39
N GLU A 67 -5.29 1.30 14.00
CA GLU A 67 -5.67 -0.09 14.27
C GLU A 67 -6.59 -0.59 13.16
N LEU A 68 -6.11 -1.58 12.42
CA LEU A 68 -6.89 -2.25 11.37
C LEU A 68 -7.37 -3.61 11.87
N SER A 69 -8.55 -4.00 11.45
CA SER A 69 -9.04 -5.36 11.66
C SER A 69 -8.85 -6.14 10.37
N PRO A 70 -8.27 -7.35 10.41
CA PRO A 70 -8.08 -8.13 9.19
C PRO A 70 -9.38 -8.35 8.39
N GLU A 71 -10.50 -8.48 9.09
CA GLU A 71 -11.81 -8.70 8.45
C GLU A 71 -12.30 -7.49 7.67
N ALA A 72 -11.77 -6.30 7.96
CA ALA A 72 -12.15 -5.07 7.27
C ALA A 72 -11.35 -4.84 5.99
N LEU A 73 -10.30 -5.62 5.78
CA LEU A 73 -9.44 -5.48 4.60
C LEU A 73 -10.08 -6.16 3.39
N ARG A 74 -10.02 -5.48 2.24
CA ARG A 74 -10.52 -6.02 0.98
C ARG A 74 -9.42 -5.99 -0.07
N PRO A 75 -9.14 -7.10 -0.75
CA PRO A 75 -8.14 -7.08 -1.83
C PRO A 75 -8.55 -6.10 -2.91
N ALA A 76 -7.59 -5.32 -3.41
CA ALA A 76 -7.86 -4.28 -4.40
C ALA A 76 -6.97 -4.37 -5.64
N GLY A 77 -5.89 -5.12 -5.57
CA GLY A 77 -5.02 -5.27 -6.71
C GLY A 77 -3.61 -5.66 -6.30
N PHE A 78 -2.74 -5.76 -7.28
CA PHE A 78 -1.33 -6.02 -7.00
C PHE A 78 -0.47 -5.47 -8.15
N ALA A 79 0.79 -5.25 -7.83
CA ALA A 79 1.78 -4.86 -8.83
C ALA A 79 3.08 -5.58 -8.52
N GLN A 80 3.88 -5.82 -9.54
CA GLN A 80 5.14 -6.51 -9.37
C GLN A 80 6.23 -5.82 -10.19
N THR A 81 7.48 -5.98 -9.73
CA THR A 81 8.60 -5.43 -10.46
C THR A 81 8.77 -6.16 -11.79
N ALA A 82 9.28 -5.41 -12.79
CA ALA A 82 9.69 -6.03 -14.04
C ALA A 82 10.95 -6.88 -13.79
N ASP A 83 11.25 -7.77 -14.70
CA ASP A 83 12.45 -8.60 -14.63
C ASP A 83 13.69 -7.70 -14.49
N ASP A 84 14.37 -7.82 -13.36
CA ASP A 84 15.58 -7.08 -13.09
C ASP A 84 16.49 -7.96 -12.23
N GLU A 85 17.51 -8.51 -12.84
CA GLU A 85 18.42 -9.44 -12.18
C GLU A 85 19.25 -8.83 -11.06
N SER A 86 19.33 -7.49 -11.01
CA SER A 86 20.13 -6.81 -10.00
C SER A 86 19.44 -6.68 -8.65
N ARG A 87 18.13 -7.03 -8.56
CA ARG A 87 17.32 -6.83 -7.36
C ARG A 87 16.41 -8.02 -7.13
N PRO A 88 16.06 -8.30 -5.84
CA PRO A 88 15.01 -9.29 -5.57
C PRO A 88 13.69 -8.81 -6.19
N PRO A 89 12.93 -9.70 -6.81
CA PRO A 89 11.63 -9.33 -7.35
C PRO A 89 10.66 -9.01 -6.21
N ILE A 90 9.85 -7.98 -6.41
CA ILE A 90 8.89 -7.51 -5.41
C ILE A 90 7.48 -7.64 -5.97
N VAL A 91 6.56 -8.12 -5.14
CA VAL A 91 5.14 -8.04 -5.41
C VAL A 91 4.49 -7.25 -4.29
N ILE A 92 3.68 -6.24 -4.65
CA ILE A 92 2.92 -5.44 -3.69
C ILE A 92 1.46 -5.85 -3.80
N LEU A 93 0.88 -6.26 -2.68
CA LEU A 93 -0.54 -6.59 -2.57
C LEU A 93 -1.25 -5.39 -1.96
N LEU A 94 -2.20 -4.82 -2.69
CA LEU A 94 -2.95 -3.65 -2.23
C LEU A 94 -4.31 -4.08 -1.69
N TYR A 95 -4.65 -3.54 -0.53
CA TYR A 95 -5.97 -3.69 0.10
C TYR A 95 -6.63 -2.33 0.22
N THR A 96 -7.95 -2.31 0.32
CA THR A 96 -8.68 -1.13 0.77
C THR A 96 -9.21 -1.40 2.17
N CYS A 97 -9.45 -0.32 2.92
CA CYS A 97 -10.06 -0.40 4.24
C CYS A 97 -10.86 0.87 4.47
N ARG A 98 -12.13 0.71 4.87
CA ARG A 98 -13.03 1.84 5.06
C ARG A 98 -13.38 2.08 6.53
N SER A 99 -12.89 1.22 7.44
CA SER A 99 -13.12 1.39 8.87
C SER A 99 -11.87 1.03 9.64
N TRP A 100 -11.52 1.88 10.59
CA TRP A 100 -10.33 1.69 11.42
C TRP A 100 -10.50 2.47 12.70
N ALA A 101 -9.62 2.19 13.68
CA ALA A 101 -9.57 2.95 14.92
C ALA A 101 -8.31 3.80 14.96
N ARG A 102 -8.40 4.93 15.62
CA ARG A 102 -7.35 5.93 15.84
C ARG A 102 -7.06 6.79 14.61
N GLU A 103 -6.67 8.02 14.87
CA GLU A 103 -6.32 8.96 13.81
C GLU A 103 -4.94 8.66 13.24
N PRO A 104 -4.79 8.61 11.91
CA PRO A 104 -3.47 8.40 11.30
C PRO A 104 -2.49 9.53 11.66
N GLN A 105 -1.26 9.13 11.91
CA GLN A 105 -0.14 10.03 12.17
C GLN A 105 1.09 9.49 11.46
N ALA A 106 2.00 10.38 11.03
CA ALA A 106 3.24 9.95 10.39
C ALA A 106 4.27 9.61 11.46
N LEU A 107 4.12 8.44 12.10
CA LEU A 107 4.95 8.04 13.24
C LEU A 107 6.41 7.76 12.89
N GLU A 108 6.68 7.38 11.64
CA GLU A 108 8.04 7.05 11.18
C GLU A 108 8.62 8.12 10.27
N GLY A 109 8.08 9.33 10.36
CA GLY A 109 8.55 10.44 9.55
C GLY A 109 7.81 10.62 8.24
N GLY A 110 8.21 11.61 7.47
CA GLY A 110 7.51 11.97 6.23
C GLY A 110 6.23 12.75 6.51
N GLU A 111 5.31 12.65 5.57
CA GLU A 111 4.02 13.35 5.66
C GLU A 111 2.90 12.41 5.26
N ILE A 112 1.71 12.65 5.79
CA ILE A 112 0.50 11.97 5.32
C ILE A 112 -0.52 13.01 4.92
N ALA A 113 -1.34 12.68 3.92
CA ALA A 113 -2.43 13.56 3.50
C ALA A 113 -3.49 12.75 2.76
N TRP A 114 -4.70 13.26 2.76
CA TRP A 114 -5.83 12.68 2.07
C TRP A 114 -5.98 13.30 0.69
N PHE A 115 -6.17 12.46 -0.33
CA PHE A 115 -6.31 12.92 -1.71
C PHE A 115 -7.52 12.28 -2.36
N ALA A 116 -8.29 13.10 -3.10
CA ALA A 116 -9.29 12.55 -4.01
C ALA A 116 -8.57 11.75 -5.10
N PRO A 117 -9.22 10.76 -5.71
CA PRO A 117 -8.56 9.94 -6.74
C PRO A 117 -7.87 10.72 -7.84
N LYS A 118 -8.47 11.80 -8.33
CA LYS A 118 -7.87 12.63 -9.39
C LYS A 118 -6.62 13.36 -8.91
N GLN A 119 -6.60 13.77 -7.64
CA GLN A 119 -5.44 14.42 -7.04
C GLN A 119 -4.31 13.41 -6.82
N ALA A 120 -4.66 12.23 -6.32
CA ALA A 120 -3.68 11.16 -6.09
C ALA A 120 -2.99 10.76 -7.40
N ALA A 121 -3.72 10.76 -8.51
CA ALA A 121 -3.17 10.42 -9.81
C ALA A 121 -2.07 11.38 -10.26
N LEU A 122 -2.09 12.64 -9.79
CA LEU A 122 -1.12 13.66 -10.15
C LEU A 122 0.13 13.67 -9.28
N LEU A 123 0.13 12.91 -8.20
CA LEU A 123 1.29 12.87 -7.30
C LEU A 123 2.46 12.12 -7.93
N ASP A 124 3.67 12.54 -7.58
CA ASP A 124 4.88 11.80 -7.93
C ASP A 124 4.94 10.55 -7.05
N LYS A 125 5.05 9.39 -7.67
CA LYS A 125 4.97 8.10 -6.99
C LYS A 125 6.05 7.14 -7.52
N PRO A 126 6.47 6.16 -6.71
CA PRO A 126 7.26 5.05 -7.24
C PRO A 126 6.49 4.32 -8.35
N PRO A 127 7.19 3.67 -9.29
CA PRO A 127 6.53 3.03 -10.43
C PRO A 127 5.40 2.06 -10.08
N LEU A 128 5.59 1.24 -9.05
CA LEU A 128 4.57 0.24 -8.68
C LEU A 128 3.32 0.92 -8.12
N ASP A 129 3.47 2.04 -7.42
CA ASP A 129 2.32 2.78 -6.89
C ASP A 129 1.46 3.38 -7.99
N HIS A 130 2.06 3.75 -9.12
CA HIS A 130 1.29 4.18 -10.29
C HIS A 130 0.38 3.05 -10.79
N ALA A 131 0.91 1.83 -10.88
CA ALA A 131 0.15 0.67 -11.31
C ALA A 131 -0.97 0.31 -10.32
N LEU A 132 -0.66 0.36 -9.02
CA LEU A 132 -1.65 0.10 -7.98
C LEU A 132 -2.78 1.11 -8.01
N LEU A 133 -2.45 2.39 -8.19
CA LEU A 133 -3.44 3.45 -8.22
C LEU A 133 -4.37 3.31 -9.42
N ALA A 134 -3.83 2.91 -10.57
CA ALA A 134 -4.65 2.68 -11.76
C ALA A 134 -5.68 1.55 -11.53
N GLN A 135 -5.25 0.47 -10.89
CA GLN A 135 -6.13 -0.65 -10.57
C GLN A 135 -7.21 -0.24 -9.57
N LEU A 136 -6.81 0.50 -8.53
CA LEU A 136 -7.75 0.98 -7.52
C LEU A 136 -8.78 1.92 -8.13
N THR A 137 -8.35 2.83 -8.99
CA THR A 137 -9.24 3.75 -9.67
C THR A 137 -10.29 2.99 -10.51
N ALA A 138 -9.87 1.96 -11.23
CA ALA A 138 -10.78 1.14 -12.03
C ALA A 138 -11.77 0.38 -11.14
N LEU A 139 -11.29 -0.20 -10.03
CA LEU A 139 -12.14 -0.94 -9.10
C LEU A 139 -13.20 -0.04 -8.47
N GLU A 140 -12.77 1.13 -7.97
CA GLU A 140 -13.69 2.08 -7.31
C GLU A 140 -14.69 2.65 -8.31
N GLY A 141 -14.28 2.87 -9.57
CA GLY A 141 -15.17 3.30 -10.62
C GLY A 141 -16.27 2.29 -10.92
N LEU A 142 -15.92 1.00 -10.98
CA LEU A 142 -16.90 -0.05 -11.19
C LEU A 142 -17.88 -0.16 -10.02
N MET A 143 -17.40 -0.02 -8.80
CA MET A 143 -18.27 -0.04 -7.63
C MET A 143 -19.20 1.16 -7.61
N GLY A 144 -18.71 2.33 -8.01
CA GLY A 144 -19.51 3.54 -8.08
C GLY A 144 -20.64 3.45 -9.08
N ASP A 145 -20.42 2.77 -10.21
CA ASP A 145 -21.42 2.61 -11.27
C ASP A 145 -22.61 1.76 -10.83
N HIS A 146 -22.50 1.04 -9.72
CA HIS A 146 -23.57 0.21 -9.21
C HIS A 146 -24.35 0.86 -8.06
N LEU A 147 -23.99 2.06 -7.72
CA LEU A 147 -24.69 2.84 -6.68
C LEU A 147 -25.75 3.76 -7.31
#